data_2a08de227cb9d07a82fb8e0de56acf26
#
_entry.id   2a08de227cb9d07a82fb8e0de56acf26
#
_cell.length_a   1.000
_cell.length_b   1.000
_cell.length_c   1.000
_cell.angle_alpha   90.00
_cell.angle_beta   90.00
_cell.angle_gamma   90.00
#
_symmetry.space_group_name_H-M   'P 1'
#
loop_
_entity.id
_entity.type
_entity.pdbx_description
1 polymer ?
#
loop_
_entity_poly.entity_id
_entity_poly.type
_entity_poly.pdbx_seq_one_letter_code
_entity_poly.pdbx_strand_id
1 'polypeptide(L)'
;MINITLKDGSVIQYSEETSVISIAKDISEGLARNVISANFNDKVVEVNSMINEDGKLEFYTWDNDEGKNAFWHSSSHVMAQSIQELFPGVKLTIGPAINSGFYYDVDLGSHKISESDFDKIESRMLEICREKHDFNLRPVSKKEAIKFYKEEDNDYKLELINDLKDGEITFCDHSNFTDLCKGGHIPNTSIIKAVKILNISGAFWRADQNNKQLTRIYGISFPKQKLLKEYLNNIEQAKLRDHRKIGKNLKLFSFSGKVGLGLPLWLPKGVELRDRLEGFLKKAQKKAGYQMVITPVSYTHLTLPTKRIV
;
A
#
# COMPACT_ATOMS: atom_id res chain seq x y z
N MET A 1 -25.24 25.00 15.90
CA MET A 1 -23.98 24.69 16.65
C MET A 1 -23.65 23.21 16.42
N ILE A 2 -22.41 22.93 16.13
CA ILE A 2 -21.91 21.58 15.81
C ILE A 2 -20.94 21.18 16.92
N ASN A 3 -21.11 19.97 17.48
CA ASN A 3 -20.25 19.43 18.53
C ASN A 3 -19.32 18.38 17.94
N ILE A 4 -18.04 18.66 17.94
CA ILE A 4 -17.01 17.74 17.46
C ILE A 4 -16.31 17.09 18.65
N THR A 5 -16.48 15.78 18.78
CA THR A 5 -15.82 14.98 19.82
C THR A 5 -14.50 14.45 19.29
N LEU A 6 -13.40 14.77 19.93
CA LEU A 6 -12.06 14.29 19.57
C LEU A 6 -11.77 12.91 20.19
N LYS A 7 -10.67 12.27 19.76
CA LYS A 7 -10.25 10.94 20.22
C LYS A 7 -10.03 10.86 21.73
N ASP A 8 -9.59 11.93 22.38
CA ASP A 8 -9.37 12.03 23.83
C ASP A 8 -10.67 12.28 24.63
N GLY A 9 -11.81 12.41 23.96
CA GLY A 9 -13.12 12.68 24.55
C GLY A 9 -13.40 14.17 24.74
N SER A 10 -12.50 15.07 24.40
CA SER A 10 -12.76 16.50 24.42
C SER A 10 -13.78 16.89 23.35
N VAL A 11 -14.60 17.92 23.62
CA VAL A 11 -15.64 18.41 22.72
C VAL A 11 -15.36 19.85 22.36
N ILE A 12 -15.32 20.15 21.07
CA ILE A 12 -15.18 21.51 20.54
C ILE A 12 -16.50 21.89 19.85
N GLN A 13 -16.97 23.11 20.10
CA GLN A 13 -18.23 23.61 19.54
C GLN A 13 -17.97 24.65 18.45
N TYR A 14 -18.65 24.51 17.33
CA TYR A 14 -18.64 25.47 16.22
C TYR A 14 -20.05 26.01 15.98
N SER A 15 -20.17 27.30 15.67
CA SER A 15 -21.43 27.96 15.39
C SER A 15 -22.03 27.61 14.02
N GLU A 16 -21.15 27.22 13.09
CA GLU A 16 -21.47 26.93 11.70
C GLU A 16 -20.58 25.78 11.18
N GLU A 17 -20.81 25.36 9.95
CA GLU A 17 -19.95 24.35 9.31
C GLU A 17 -18.48 24.77 9.28
N THR A 18 -17.60 23.82 9.50
CA THR A 18 -16.16 24.08 9.57
C THR A 18 -15.38 22.99 8.88
N SER A 19 -14.21 23.32 8.31
CA SER A 19 -13.38 22.32 7.67
C SER A 19 -12.52 21.55 8.67
N VAL A 20 -12.22 20.29 8.35
CA VAL A 20 -11.35 19.43 9.17
C VAL A 20 -10.00 20.12 9.44
N ILE A 21 -9.42 20.81 8.43
CA ILE A 21 -8.16 21.54 8.60
C ILE A 21 -8.27 22.73 9.54
N SER A 22 -9.43 23.41 9.56
CA SER A 22 -9.68 24.51 10.50
C SER A 22 -9.75 23.99 11.93
N ILE A 23 -10.44 22.88 12.16
CA ILE A 23 -10.48 22.22 13.47
C ILE A 23 -9.06 21.81 13.92
N ALA A 24 -8.25 21.27 13.01
CA ALA A 24 -6.86 20.92 13.31
C ALA A 24 -6.01 22.15 13.69
N LYS A 25 -6.22 23.32 13.05
CA LYS A 25 -5.55 24.60 13.38
C LYS A 25 -5.96 25.12 14.76
N ASP A 26 -7.23 25.04 15.09
CA ASP A 26 -7.73 25.49 16.40
C ASP A 26 -7.15 24.66 17.55
N ILE A 27 -6.88 23.37 17.31
CA ILE A 27 -6.19 22.51 18.28
C ILE A 27 -4.71 22.88 18.36
N SER A 28 -4.00 22.88 17.24
CA SER A 28 -2.63 23.35 17.15
C SER A 28 -2.15 23.52 15.71
N GLU A 29 -1.32 24.51 15.47
CA GLU A 29 -0.59 24.72 14.22
C GLU A 29 0.34 23.53 13.85
N GLY A 30 0.85 22.82 14.86
CA GLY A 30 1.65 21.62 14.67
C GLY A 30 0.84 20.46 14.08
N LEU A 31 -0.38 20.24 14.58
CA LEU A 31 -1.30 19.25 14.05
C LEU A 31 -1.70 19.61 12.62
N ALA A 32 -2.14 20.83 12.39
CA ALA A 32 -2.57 21.29 11.06
C ALA A 32 -1.50 21.11 9.97
N ARG A 33 -0.23 21.27 10.32
CA ARG A 33 0.88 21.05 9.36
C ARG A 33 1.18 19.59 9.08
N ASN A 34 0.77 18.67 9.95
CA ASN A 34 1.12 17.25 9.86
C ASN A 34 -0.08 16.36 9.56
N VAL A 35 -1.30 16.87 9.63
CA VAL A 35 -2.51 16.12 9.30
C VAL A 35 -2.52 15.75 7.82
N ILE A 36 -2.79 14.49 7.54
CA ILE A 36 -2.82 13.91 6.19
C ILE A 36 -4.24 13.61 5.76
N SER A 37 -5.01 13.01 6.64
CA SER A 37 -6.43 12.67 6.46
C SER A 37 -7.11 12.64 7.82
N ALA A 38 -8.41 12.43 7.85
CA ALA A 38 -9.16 12.28 9.09
C ALA A 38 -10.25 11.21 8.95
N ASN A 39 -10.77 10.79 10.08
CA ASN A 39 -11.98 9.97 10.15
C ASN A 39 -13.06 10.78 10.84
N PHE A 40 -14.22 10.87 10.21
CA PHE A 40 -15.41 11.48 10.80
C PHE A 40 -16.55 10.47 10.77
N ASN A 41 -17.07 10.10 11.95
CA ASN A 41 -18.16 9.13 12.12
C ASN A 41 -17.88 7.81 11.33
N ASP A 42 -16.69 7.23 11.53
CA ASP A 42 -16.22 5.99 10.88
C ASP A 42 -16.07 6.08 9.35
N LYS A 43 -16.05 7.29 8.80
CA LYS A 43 -15.74 7.53 7.38
C LYS A 43 -14.46 8.32 7.23
N VAL A 44 -13.59 7.87 6.33
CA VAL A 44 -12.42 8.66 5.94
C VAL A 44 -12.86 9.90 5.18
N VAL A 45 -12.36 11.06 5.61
CA VAL A 45 -12.67 12.36 5.02
C VAL A 45 -11.39 13.10 4.66
N GLU A 46 -11.48 13.89 3.60
CA GLU A 46 -10.40 14.80 3.21
C GLU A 46 -10.22 15.90 4.26
N VAL A 47 -9.01 16.41 4.43
CA VAL A 47 -8.76 17.48 5.41
C VAL A 47 -9.46 18.80 5.06
N ASN A 48 -9.79 18.98 3.78
CA ASN A 48 -10.57 20.15 3.30
C ASN A 48 -12.08 19.93 3.36
N SER A 49 -12.56 18.75 3.75
CA SER A 49 -13.99 18.46 3.86
C SER A 49 -14.64 19.33 4.93
N MET A 50 -15.84 19.82 4.62
CA MET A 50 -16.65 20.56 5.55
C MET A 50 -17.44 19.61 6.45
N ILE A 51 -17.44 19.88 7.75
CA ILE A 51 -18.23 19.18 8.76
C ILE A 51 -19.42 20.06 9.12
N ASN A 52 -20.63 19.51 8.97
CA ASN A 52 -21.89 20.23 9.17
C ASN A 52 -22.84 19.55 10.16
N GLU A 53 -22.37 18.47 10.82
CA GLU A 53 -23.14 17.71 11.81
C GLU A 53 -22.30 17.33 13.02
N ASP A 54 -22.95 16.93 14.10
CA ASP A 54 -22.28 16.43 15.30
C ASP A 54 -21.59 15.10 15.01
N GLY A 55 -20.39 14.91 15.57
CA GLY A 55 -19.68 13.63 15.34
C GLY A 55 -18.35 13.50 16.03
N LYS A 56 -17.75 12.34 15.79
CA LYS A 56 -16.38 12.01 16.27
C LYS A 56 -15.40 12.29 15.16
N LEU A 57 -14.35 13.05 15.47
CA LEU A 57 -13.27 13.36 14.55
C LEU A 57 -11.94 12.83 15.08
N GLU A 58 -11.25 12.04 14.28
CA GLU A 58 -9.91 11.56 14.53
C GLU A 58 -8.98 11.99 13.40
N PHE A 59 -7.86 12.62 13.73
CA PHE A 59 -6.87 13.07 12.76
C PHE A 59 -5.79 12.01 12.54
N TYR A 60 -5.42 11.81 11.29
CA TYR A 60 -4.36 10.90 10.91
C TYR A 60 -3.15 11.66 10.34
N THR A 61 -1.99 11.30 10.84
CA THR A 61 -0.70 11.82 10.41
C THR A 61 0.14 10.71 9.78
N TRP A 62 1.37 11.02 9.38
CA TRP A 62 2.31 10.00 8.89
C TRP A 62 2.59 8.88 9.90
N ASP A 63 2.42 9.12 11.20
CA ASP A 63 2.72 8.13 12.23
C ASP A 63 1.62 7.07 12.39
N ASN A 64 0.43 7.32 11.81
CA ASN A 64 -0.71 6.38 11.78
C ASN A 64 -0.69 5.54 10.50
N ASP A 65 -1.18 4.32 10.56
CA ASP A 65 -1.27 3.46 9.38
C ASP A 65 -2.30 3.97 8.38
N GLU A 66 -3.42 4.55 8.86
CA GLU A 66 -4.43 5.20 8.04
C GLU A 66 -3.87 6.43 7.30
N GLY A 67 -3.04 7.23 7.98
CA GLY A 67 -2.35 8.36 7.37
C GLY A 67 -1.34 7.93 6.31
N LYS A 68 -0.57 6.87 6.56
CA LYS A 68 0.31 6.27 5.53
C LYS A 68 -0.48 5.74 4.34
N ASN A 69 -1.63 5.12 4.60
CA ASN A 69 -2.50 4.59 3.56
C ASN A 69 -2.99 5.69 2.62
N ALA A 70 -3.51 6.80 3.19
CA ALA A 70 -3.91 7.99 2.42
C ALA A 70 -2.73 8.60 1.64
N PHE A 71 -1.56 8.64 2.25
CA PHE A 71 -0.34 9.16 1.63
C PHE A 71 0.10 8.32 0.42
N TRP A 72 0.16 6.99 0.57
CA TRP A 72 0.54 6.10 -0.51
C TRP A 72 -0.52 5.99 -1.59
N HIS A 73 -1.80 6.05 -1.23
CA HIS A 73 -2.89 6.15 -2.18
C HIS A 73 -2.76 7.40 -3.06
N SER A 74 -2.55 8.56 -2.46
CA SER A 74 -2.29 9.79 -3.23
C SER A 74 -1.03 9.71 -4.10
N SER A 75 0.01 9.05 -3.59
CA SER A 75 1.24 8.83 -4.36
C SER A 75 1.02 7.92 -5.56
N SER A 76 0.08 6.97 -5.48
CA SER A 76 -0.30 6.13 -6.62
C SER A 76 -0.95 6.93 -7.73
N HIS A 77 -1.78 7.94 -7.42
CA HIS A 77 -2.34 8.86 -8.41
C HIS A 77 -1.27 9.73 -9.07
N VAL A 78 -0.29 10.24 -8.31
CA VAL A 78 0.85 10.99 -8.86
C VAL A 78 1.70 10.11 -9.78
N MET A 79 1.89 8.83 -9.43
CA MET A 79 2.56 7.87 -10.32
C MET A 79 1.75 7.60 -11.58
N ALA A 80 0.44 7.44 -11.47
CA ALA A 80 -0.46 7.23 -12.60
C ALA A 80 -0.41 8.40 -13.59
N GLN A 81 -0.49 9.66 -13.11
CA GLN A 81 -0.32 10.85 -13.91
C GLN A 81 1.05 10.85 -14.61
N SER A 82 2.13 10.57 -13.89
CA SER A 82 3.48 10.52 -14.45
C SER A 82 3.60 9.50 -15.58
N ILE A 83 2.99 8.33 -15.42
CA ILE A 83 2.99 7.28 -16.44
C ILE A 83 2.17 7.69 -17.64
N GLN A 84 0.98 8.26 -17.44
CA GLN A 84 0.12 8.73 -18.54
C GLN A 84 0.78 9.82 -19.38
N GLU A 85 1.49 10.75 -18.74
CA GLU A 85 2.22 11.82 -19.44
C GLU A 85 3.47 11.31 -20.19
N LEU A 86 4.19 10.36 -19.62
CA LEU A 86 5.42 9.80 -20.22
C LEU A 86 5.16 8.76 -21.31
N PHE A 87 4.02 8.07 -21.23
CA PHE A 87 3.64 6.97 -22.14
C PHE A 87 2.23 7.20 -22.68
N PRO A 88 2.05 8.05 -23.67
CA PRO A 88 0.73 8.38 -24.24
C PRO A 88 -0.02 7.14 -24.73
N GLY A 89 -1.32 7.06 -24.43
CA GLY A 89 -2.19 5.95 -24.84
C GLY A 89 -2.18 4.75 -23.87
N VAL A 90 -1.49 4.81 -22.73
CA VAL A 90 -1.63 3.83 -21.67
C VAL A 90 -3.02 3.91 -21.03
N LYS A 91 -3.59 2.76 -20.67
CA LYS A 91 -4.87 2.70 -19.97
C LYS A 91 -4.63 2.43 -18.49
N LEU A 92 -5.02 3.38 -17.65
CA LEU A 92 -4.91 3.29 -16.20
C LEU A 92 -6.03 2.41 -15.65
N THR A 93 -5.73 1.57 -14.65
CA THR A 93 -6.73 0.69 -14.04
C THR A 93 -6.97 1.00 -12.57
N ILE A 94 -6.24 0.39 -11.65
CA ILE A 94 -6.35 0.59 -10.20
C ILE A 94 -4.98 0.77 -9.55
N GLY A 95 -4.93 1.59 -8.50
CA GLY A 95 -3.70 1.89 -7.77
C GLY A 95 -3.89 2.03 -6.26
N PRO A 96 -4.11 0.92 -5.51
CA PRO A 96 -4.28 1.00 -4.07
C PRO A 96 -2.95 1.17 -3.34
N ALA A 97 -3.05 1.71 -2.14
CA ALA A 97 -2.01 1.55 -1.13
C ALA A 97 -1.94 0.10 -0.64
N ILE A 98 -0.77 -0.33 -0.21
CA ILE A 98 -0.50 -1.64 0.40
C ILE A 98 0.28 -1.43 1.71
N ASN A 99 0.53 -2.52 2.47
CA ASN A 99 1.21 -2.46 3.78
C ASN A 99 2.56 -1.72 3.77
N SER A 100 3.24 -1.66 2.64
CA SER A 100 4.52 -0.96 2.48
C SER A 100 4.62 -0.32 1.11
N GLY A 101 3.99 0.84 0.94
CA GLY A 101 3.98 1.56 -0.31
C GLY A 101 2.67 1.42 -1.08
N PHE A 102 2.75 1.42 -2.38
CA PHE A 102 1.60 1.38 -3.29
C PHE A 102 1.98 0.68 -4.59
N TYR A 103 0.98 0.35 -5.39
CA TYR A 103 1.20 -0.01 -6.78
C TYR A 103 0.17 0.67 -7.69
N TYR A 104 0.42 0.61 -8.97
CA TYR A 104 -0.58 0.92 -9.98
C TYR A 104 -0.52 -0.12 -11.11
N ASP A 105 -1.68 -0.61 -11.52
CA ASP A 105 -1.82 -1.52 -12.64
C ASP A 105 -2.13 -0.73 -13.90
N VAL A 106 -1.35 -0.95 -14.95
CA VAL A 106 -1.49 -0.24 -16.22
C VAL A 106 -1.50 -1.20 -17.40
N ASP A 107 -2.34 -0.90 -18.37
CA ASP A 107 -2.24 -1.50 -19.69
C ASP A 107 -1.37 -0.62 -20.58
N LEU A 108 -0.18 -1.08 -20.86
CA LEU A 108 0.81 -0.33 -21.62
C LEU A 108 0.57 -0.33 -23.14
N GLY A 109 -0.41 -1.11 -23.63
CA GLY A 109 -0.62 -1.23 -25.07
C GLY A 109 0.62 -1.75 -25.80
N SER A 110 1.20 -0.91 -26.64
CA SER A 110 2.47 -1.17 -27.36
C SER A 110 3.73 -0.77 -26.60
N HIS A 111 3.60 0.01 -25.53
CA HIS A 111 4.74 0.45 -24.71
C HIS A 111 5.28 -0.66 -23.83
N LYS A 112 6.53 -0.52 -23.43
CA LYS A 112 7.19 -1.36 -22.42
C LYS A 112 7.87 -0.44 -21.42
N ILE A 113 7.62 -0.71 -20.14
CA ILE A 113 8.34 -0.06 -19.05
C ILE A 113 9.34 -1.05 -18.48
N SER A 114 10.54 -0.62 -18.25
CA SER A 114 11.66 -1.39 -17.70
C SER A 114 12.32 -0.61 -16.56
N GLU A 115 13.27 -1.22 -15.87
CA GLU A 115 14.01 -0.56 -14.79
C GLU A 115 14.73 0.73 -15.27
N SER A 116 15.08 0.84 -16.55
CA SER A 116 15.69 2.06 -17.14
C SER A 116 14.75 3.26 -17.18
N ASP A 117 13.44 3.04 -17.04
CA ASP A 117 12.45 4.11 -17.07
C ASP A 117 12.10 4.63 -15.65
N PHE A 118 12.56 3.93 -14.61
CA PHE A 118 12.23 4.27 -13.21
C PHE A 118 12.63 5.71 -12.87
N ASP A 119 13.85 6.11 -13.17
CA ASP A 119 14.35 7.44 -12.85
C ASP A 119 13.57 8.56 -13.57
N LYS A 120 13.03 8.29 -14.78
CA LYS A 120 12.17 9.24 -15.51
C LYS A 120 10.83 9.39 -14.82
N ILE A 121 10.20 8.27 -14.43
CA ILE A 121 8.91 8.27 -13.73
C ILE A 121 9.07 8.96 -12.37
N GLU A 122 10.10 8.60 -11.58
CA GLU A 122 10.39 9.22 -10.29
C GLU A 122 10.62 10.71 -10.39
N SER A 123 11.38 11.15 -11.41
CA SER A 123 11.64 12.56 -11.67
C SER A 123 10.35 13.32 -11.99
N ARG A 124 9.51 12.76 -12.87
CA ARG A 124 8.22 13.38 -13.21
C ARG A 124 7.27 13.43 -12.03
N MET A 125 7.19 12.37 -11.22
CA MET A 125 6.43 12.37 -9.97
C MET A 125 6.87 13.52 -9.04
N LEU A 126 8.18 13.71 -8.86
CA LEU A 126 8.72 14.79 -8.02
C LEU A 126 8.48 16.18 -8.61
N GLU A 127 8.43 16.35 -9.93
CA GLU A 127 8.05 17.58 -10.59
C GLU A 127 6.60 17.94 -10.29
N ILE A 128 5.66 17.01 -10.50
CA ILE A 128 4.23 17.18 -10.15
C ILE A 128 4.08 17.54 -8.65
N CYS A 129 4.85 16.91 -7.77
CA CYS A 129 4.82 17.25 -6.36
C CYS A 129 5.32 18.67 -6.06
N ARG A 130 6.27 19.20 -6.83
CA ARG A 130 6.77 20.59 -6.68
C ARG A 130 5.77 21.63 -7.16
N GLU A 131 4.90 21.27 -8.08
CA GLU A 131 3.83 22.15 -8.60
C GLU A 131 2.74 22.43 -7.55
N LYS A 132 2.64 21.62 -6.47
CA LYS A 132 1.79 21.83 -5.30
C LYS A 132 0.29 21.83 -5.63
N HIS A 133 -0.18 20.78 -6.28
CA HIS A 133 -1.59 20.62 -6.62
C HIS A 133 -2.37 20.04 -5.43
N ASP A 134 -3.54 20.60 -5.19
CA ASP A 134 -4.50 20.06 -4.22
C ASP A 134 -5.22 18.84 -4.81
N PHE A 135 -5.53 17.87 -3.95
CA PHE A 135 -6.43 16.77 -4.30
C PHE A 135 -7.87 17.21 -4.05
N ASN A 136 -8.71 17.10 -5.06
CA ASN A 136 -10.10 17.49 -5.00
C ASN A 136 -10.98 16.28 -5.33
N LEU A 137 -11.73 15.81 -4.33
CA LEU A 137 -12.70 14.73 -4.52
C LEU A 137 -14.06 15.35 -4.87
N ARG A 138 -14.65 14.97 -6.00
CA ARG A 138 -15.96 15.46 -6.42
C ARG A 138 -16.89 14.32 -6.81
N PRO A 139 -18.16 14.36 -6.39
CA PRO A 139 -19.16 13.43 -6.87
C PRO A 139 -19.49 13.70 -8.34
N VAL A 140 -19.72 12.63 -9.09
CA VAL A 140 -20.11 12.71 -10.50
C VAL A 140 -21.27 11.76 -10.77
N SER A 141 -22.13 12.12 -11.73
CA SER A 141 -23.17 11.22 -12.19
C SER A 141 -22.59 10.05 -12.99
N LYS A 142 -23.24 8.89 -12.95
CA LYS A 142 -22.80 7.72 -13.74
C LYS A 142 -22.72 8.05 -15.23
N LYS A 143 -23.62 8.91 -15.73
CA LYS A 143 -23.64 9.36 -17.14
C LYS A 143 -22.38 10.17 -17.47
N GLU A 144 -21.99 11.09 -16.60
CA GLU A 144 -20.76 11.90 -16.76
C GLU A 144 -19.51 11.02 -16.73
N ALA A 145 -19.43 10.11 -15.75
CA ALA A 145 -18.29 9.21 -15.62
C ALA A 145 -18.13 8.29 -16.83
N ILE A 146 -19.23 7.73 -17.36
CA ILE A 146 -19.20 6.93 -18.58
C ILE A 146 -18.76 7.76 -19.79
N LYS A 147 -19.25 9.01 -19.92
CA LYS A 147 -18.86 9.89 -21.01
C LYS A 147 -17.34 10.16 -20.96
N PHE A 148 -16.84 10.55 -19.80
CA PHE A 148 -15.42 10.85 -19.60
C PHE A 148 -14.51 9.68 -20.00
N TYR A 149 -14.76 8.47 -19.48
CA TYR A 149 -13.89 7.33 -19.78
C TYR A 149 -14.11 6.71 -21.16
N LYS A 150 -15.20 7.05 -21.86
CA LYS A 150 -15.34 6.78 -23.31
C LYS A 150 -14.46 7.70 -24.14
N GLU A 151 -14.35 8.98 -23.77
CA GLU A 151 -13.46 9.94 -24.42
C GLU A 151 -11.98 9.59 -24.18
N GLU A 152 -11.65 9.05 -22.98
CA GLU A 152 -10.32 8.52 -22.63
C GLU A 152 -10.03 7.12 -23.20
N ASP A 153 -10.96 6.48 -23.92
CA ASP A 153 -10.85 5.11 -24.45
C ASP A 153 -10.42 4.08 -23.39
N ASN A 154 -10.96 4.19 -22.17
CA ASN A 154 -10.57 3.36 -21.03
C ASN A 154 -11.67 2.36 -20.62
N ASP A 155 -11.63 1.18 -21.23
CA ASP A 155 -12.61 0.12 -21.00
C ASP A 155 -12.57 -0.42 -19.54
N TYR A 156 -11.40 -0.42 -18.90
CA TYR A 156 -11.25 -0.90 -17.51
C TYR A 156 -12.02 -0.03 -16.53
N LYS A 157 -11.93 1.29 -16.68
CA LYS A 157 -12.69 2.23 -15.84
C LYS A 157 -14.17 2.19 -16.15
N LEU A 158 -14.57 1.99 -17.42
CA LEU A 158 -15.98 1.80 -17.80
C LEU A 158 -16.57 0.54 -17.14
N GLU A 159 -15.81 -0.55 -17.09
CA GLU A 159 -16.23 -1.78 -16.41
C GLU A 159 -16.41 -1.54 -14.89
N LEU A 160 -15.48 -0.84 -14.24
CA LEU A 160 -15.60 -0.51 -12.80
C LEU A 160 -16.82 0.38 -12.53
N ILE A 161 -17.10 1.37 -13.39
CA ILE A 161 -18.24 2.27 -13.24
C ILE A 161 -19.56 1.50 -13.40
N ASN A 162 -19.61 0.50 -14.27
CA ASN A 162 -20.81 -0.31 -14.45
C ASN A 162 -21.22 -1.06 -13.17
N ASP A 163 -20.24 -1.47 -12.36
CA ASP A 163 -20.45 -2.16 -11.08
C ASP A 163 -20.91 -1.21 -9.95
N LEU A 164 -20.76 0.12 -10.12
CA LEU A 164 -21.13 1.13 -9.14
C LEU A 164 -22.56 1.66 -9.37
N LYS A 165 -23.23 2.05 -8.28
CA LYS A 165 -24.52 2.72 -8.35
C LYS A 165 -24.34 4.21 -8.63
N ASP A 166 -25.37 4.82 -9.22
CA ASP A 166 -25.39 6.28 -9.34
C ASP A 166 -25.45 6.93 -7.94
N GLY A 167 -24.63 7.98 -7.74
CA GLY A 167 -24.43 8.60 -6.43
C GLY A 167 -23.27 8.03 -5.59
N GLU A 168 -22.67 6.89 -5.99
CA GLU A 168 -21.49 6.32 -5.34
C GLU A 168 -20.17 6.61 -6.10
N ILE A 169 -20.27 7.35 -7.21
CA ILE A 169 -19.17 7.60 -8.12
C ILE A 169 -18.53 8.94 -7.79
N THR A 170 -17.23 8.92 -7.51
CA THR A 170 -16.44 10.12 -7.26
C THR A 170 -15.19 10.11 -8.13
N PHE A 171 -14.81 11.31 -8.58
CA PHE A 171 -13.54 11.57 -9.24
C PHE A 171 -12.62 12.30 -8.30
N CYS A 172 -11.35 11.96 -8.37
CA CYS A 172 -10.27 12.68 -7.73
C CYS A 172 -9.48 13.45 -8.79
N ASP A 173 -9.48 14.75 -8.68
CA ASP A 173 -8.79 15.65 -9.57
C ASP A 173 -7.54 16.22 -8.88
N HIS A 174 -6.41 16.27 -9.57
CA HIS A 174 -5.25 17.08 -9.20
C HIS A 174 -4.49 17.50 -10.47
N SER A 175 -4.11 18.75 -10.56
CA SER A 175 -3.55 19.30 -11.81
C SER A 175 -4.49 19.05 -13.01
N ASN A 176 -3.97 18.48 -14.07
CA ASN A 176 -4.69 18.04 -15.28
C ASN A 176 -5.07 16.56 -15.26
N PHE A 177 -4.94 15.89 -14.13
CA PHE A 177 -5.22 14.46 -13.96
C PHE A 177 -6.53 14.24 -13.21
N THR A 178 -7.34 13.32 -13.75
CA THR A 178 -8.60 12.88 -13.14
C THR A 178 -8.62 11.35 -13.04
N ASP A 179 -8.98 10.83 -11.88
CA ASP A 179 -9.13 9.39 -11.70
C ASP A 179 -10.42 9.02 -10.94
N LEU A 180 -10.98 7.84 -11.26
CA LEU A 180 -12.07 7.23 -10.51
C LEU A 180 -11.55 6.78 -9.15
N CYS A 181 -12.04 7.38 -8.08
CA CYS A 181 -11.54 7.15 -6.74
C CYS A 181 -12.61 7.33 -5.66
N LYS A 182 -12.45 6.61 -4.54
CA LYS A 182 -13.36 6.69 -3.39
C LYS A 182 -12.93 7.73 -2.33
N GLY A 183 -11.82 8.43 -2.53
CA GLY A 183 -11.30 9.40 -1.57
C GLY A 183 -10.22 8.83 -0.64
N GLY A 184 -9.88 9.60 0.39
CA GLY A 184 -8.79 9.28 1.32
C GLY A 184 -7.44 9.76 0.80
N HIS A 185 -7.35 11.04 0.39
CA HIS A 185 -6.13 11.65 -0.14
C HIS A 185 -5.48 12.60 0.86
N ILE A 186 -4.21 12.87 0.60
CA ILE A 186 -3.50 13.98 1.25
C ILE A 186 -4.01 15.33 0.73
N PRO A 187 -3.87 16.42 1.50
CA PRO A 187 -4.37 17.72 1.06
C PRO A 187 -3.72 18.25 -0.22
N ASN A 188 -2.41 17.98 -0.39
CA ASN A 188 -1.64 18.59 -1.47
C ASN A 188 -0.46 17.71 -1.88
N THR A 189 -0.15 17.63 -3.17
CA THR A 189 0.95 16.81 -3.69
C THR A 189 2.31 17.19 -3.11
N SER A 190 2.50 18.45 -2.67
CA SER A 190 3.76 18.92 -2.10
C SER A 190 4.19 18.24 -0.81
N ILE A 191 3.32 17.49 -0.16
CA ILE A 191 3.66 16.72 1.04
C ILE A 191 4.56 15.53 0.68
N ILE A 192 4.47 15.01 -0.55
CA ILE A 192 5.34 13.95 -1.07
C ILE A 192 6.70 14.53 -1.40
N LYS A 193 7.73 14.18 -0.63
CA LYS A 193 9.11 14.71 -0.79
C LYS A 193 10.09 13.71 -1.35
N ALA A 194 9.77 12.45 -1.30
CA ALA A 194 10.64 11.38 -1.74
C ALA A 194 9.83 10.23 -2.32
N VAL A 195 10.24 9.73 -3.47
CA VAL A 195 9.60 8.60 -4.17
C VAL A 195 10.66 7.63 -4.64
N LYS A 196 10.31 6.36 -4.73
CA LYS A 196 11.13 5.33 -5.36
C LYS A 196 10.24 4.26 -5.99
N ILE A 197 10.51 3.93 -7.24
CA ILE A 197 9.93 2.76 -7.91
C ILE A 197 10.74 1.54 -7.47
N LEU A 198 10.07 0.51 -6.99
CA LEU A 198 10.73 -0.66 -6.40
C LEU A 198 10.93 -1.78 -7.40
N ASN A 199 9.88 -2.13 -8.12
CA ASN A 199 9.90 -3.20 -9.13
C ASN A 199 8.67 -3.16 -10.04
N ILE A 200 8.72 -4.00 -11.07
CA ILE A 200 7.60 -4.24 -11.99
C ILE A 200 7.27 -5.73 -11.95
N SER A 201 5.99 -6.06 -12.06
CA SER A 201 5.52 -7.43 -12.26
C SER A 201 4.33 -7.49 -13.20
N GLY A 202 4.05 -8.67 -13.73
CA GLY A 202 2.78 -8.93 -14.42
C GLY A 202 1.65 -9.09 -13.40
N ALA A 203 0.47 -8.63 -13.76
CA ALA A 203 -0.78 -8.86 -13.05
C ALA A 203 -1.88 -9.13 -14.06
N PHE A 204 -2.94 -9.85 -13.65
CA PHE A 204 -4.12 -10.04 -14.51
C PHE A 204 -5.24 -9.12 -14.03
N TRP A 205 -5.98 -8.56 -14.97
CA TRP A 205 -7.14 -7.74 -14.63
C TRP A 205 -8.11 -8.53 -13.75
N ARG A 206 -8.54 -7.91 -12.65
CA ARG A 206 -9.38 -8.53 -11.60
C ARG A 206 -8.84 -9.86 -11.02
N ALA A 207 -7.52 -10.06 -11.08
CA ALA A 207 -6.84 -11.29 -10.63
C ALA A 207 -7.31 -12.58 -11.33
N ASP A 208 -7.95 -12.49 -12.48
CA ASP A 208 -8.37 -13.62 -13.30
C ASP A 208 -7.37 -13.84 -14.43
N GLN A 209 -6.78 -15.04 -14.50
CA GLN A 209 -5.79 -15.42 -15.52
C GLN A 209 -6.33 -15.44 -16.95
N ASN A 210 -7.66 -15.49 -17.12
CA ASN A 210 -8.31 -15.42 -18.43
C ASN A 210 -8.42 -13.98 -18.96
N ASN A 211 -8.25 -12.98 -18.09
CA ASN A 211 -8.30 -11.58 -18.47
C ASN A 211 -6.94 -11.09 -18.99
N LYS A 212 -6.94 -9.90 -19.56
CA LYS A 212 -5.73 -9.26 -20.09
C LYS A 212 -4.66 -9.11 -19.02
N GLN A 213 -3.43 -9.43 -19.38
CA GLN A 213 -2.27 -9.19 -18.54
C GLN A 213 -1.92 -7.71 -18.54
N LEU A 214 -1.76 -7.16 -17.34
CA LEU A 214 -1.38 -5.78 -17.05
C LEU A 214 0.05 -5.73 -16.53
N THR A 215 0.62 -4.53 -16.53
CA THR A 215 1.89 -4.25 -15.85
C THR A 215 1.60 -3.60 -14.51
N ARG A 216 2.05 -4.23 -13.44
CA ARG A 216 1.98 -3.70 -12.08
C ARG A 216 3.29 -3.06 -11.69
N ILE A 217 3.24 -1.78 -11.36
CA ILE A 217 4.40 -0.97 -10.98
C ILE A 217 4.30 -0.67 -9.48
N TYR A 218 5.29 -1.13 -8.72
CA TYR A 218 5.35 -0.91 -7.26
C TYR A 218 6.19 0.31 -6.95
N GLY A 219 5.67 1.16 -6.08
CA GLY A 219 6.34 2.35 -5.60
C GLY A 219 6.27 2.51 -4.09
N ILE A 220 7.15 3.33 -3.56
CA ILE A 220 7.11 3.81 -2.19
C ILE A 220 7.41 5.30 -2.16
N SER A 221 6.81 6.00 -1.21
CA SER A 221 6.98 7.44 -1.05
C SER A 221 7.01 7.84 0.42
N PHE A 222 7.62 8.99 0.69
CA PHE A 222 7.80 9.50 2.05
C PHE A 222 7.66 11.02 2.11
N PRO A 223 7.21 11.58 3.27
CA PRO A 223 7.14 13.02 3.49
C PRO A 223 8.52 13.65 3.74
N LYS A 224 9.58 12.84 3.89
CA LYS A 224 10.96 13.30 4.10
C LYS A 224 11.96 12.39 3.38
N GLN A 225 12.94 12.98 2.72
CA GLN A 225 14.02 12.25 2.03
C GLN A 225 14.82 11.32 2.97
N LYS A 226 14.96 11.71 4.25
CA LYS A 226 15.64 10.89 5.26
C LYS A 226 14.97 9.54 5.44
N LEU A 227 13.62 9.50 5.49
CA LEU A 227 12.85 8.27 5.66
C LEU A 227 13.03 7.31 4.48
N LEU A 228 13.08 7.83 3.24
CA LEU A 228 13.39 7.01 2.07
C LEU A 228 14.80 6.39 2.15
N LYS A 229 15.79 7.19 2.56
CA LYS A 229 17.17 6.68 2.73
C LYS A 229 17.25 5.58 3.78
N GLU A 230 16.58 5.76 4.92
CA GLU A 230 16.50 4.75 5.99
C GLU A 230 15.80 3.47 5.50
N TYR A 231 14.71 3.61 4.77
CA TYR A 231 13.99 2.48 4.16
C TYR A 231 14.86 1.69 3.19
N LEU A 232 15.53 2.36 2.25
CA LEU A 232 16.41 1.72 1.27
C LEU A 232 17.60 1.04 1.94
N ASN A 233 18.22 1.68 2.94
CA ASN A 233 19.28 1.06 3.73
C ASN A 233 18.79 -0.20 4.47
N ASN A 234 17.58 -0.16 5.03
CA ASN A 234 17.01 -1.32 5.71
C ASN A 234 16.77 -2.49 4.74
N ILE A 235 16.33 -2.21 3.50
CA ILE A 235 16.19 -3.24 2.46
C ILE A 235 17.56 -3.84 2.11
N GLU A 236 18.57 -3.01 1.94
CA GLU A 236 19.93 -3.49 1.64
C GLU A 236 20.49 -4.35 2.79
N GLN A 237 20.34 -3.89 4.02
CA GLN A 237 20.72 -4.65 5.21
C GLN A 237 19.95 -5.97 5.32
N ALA A 238 18.66 -5.98 4.98
CA ALA A 238 17.86 -7.20 4.95
C ALA A 238 18.39 -8.21 3.90
N LYS A 239 18.77 -7.73 2.70
CA LYS A 239 19.40 -8.56 1.67
C LYS A 239 20.75 -9.14 2.12
N LEU A 240 21.56 -8.34 2.82
CA LEU A 240 22.83 -8.79 3.38
C LEU A 240 22.65 -9.84 4.49
N ARG A 241 21.55 -9.73 5.25
CA ARG A 241 21.20 -10.64 6.36
C ARG A 241 20.32 -11.82 5.92
N ASP A 242 20.20 -12.09 4.62
CA ASP A 242 19.45 -13.26 4.14
C ASP A 242 19.99 -14.54 4.77
N HIS A 243 19.14 -15.19 5.57
CA HIS A 243 19.50 -16.40 6.32
C HIS A 243 19.99 -17.53 5.42
N ARG A 244 19.54 -17.61 4.16
CA ARG A 244 19.96 -18.61 3.19
C ARG A 244 21.44 -18.41 2.81
N LYS A 245 21.83 -17.14 2.59
CA LYS A 245 23.20 -16.76 2.29
C LYS A 245 24.11 -16.95 3.51
N ILE A 246 23.69 -16.41 4.65
CA ILE A 246 24.44 -16.50 5.91
C ILE A 246 24.57 -17.96 6.36
N GLY A 247 23.48 -18.71 6.36
CA GLY A 247 23.48 -20.12 6.78
C GLY A 247 24.38 -20.99 5.93
N LYS A 248 24.42 -20.76 4.60
CA LYS A 248 25.34 -21.44 3.70
C LYS A 248 26.81 -21.07 3.99
N ASN A 249 27.10 -19.79 4.17
CA ASN A 249 28.44 -19.29 4.45
C ASN A 249 28.98 -19.81 5.78
N LEU A 250 28.14 -19.86 6.81
CA LEU A 250 28.46 -20.37 8.13
C LEU A 250 28.45 -21.93 8.20
N LYS A 251 28.07 -22.59 7.11
CA LYS A 251 27.91 -24.06 7.05
C LYS A 251 26.92 -24.56 8.10
N LEU A 252 25.76 -23.91 8.22
CA LEU A 252 24.70 -24.33 9.15
C LEU A 252 23.80 -25.40 8.53
N PHE A 253 23.57 -25.33 7.23
CA PHE A 253 22.79 -26.30 6.48
C PHE A 253 23.26 -26.38 5.02
N SER A 254 22.83 -27.42 4.34
CA SER A 254 23.04 -27.62 2.91
C SER A 254 21.75 -28.19 2.27
N PHE A 255 21.67 -28.10 0.95
CA PHE A 255 20.62 -28.73 0.16
C PHE A 255 21.25 -29.79 -0.76
N SER A 256 20.55 -30.89 -0.97
CA SER A 256 20.97 -31.95 -1.87
C SER A 256 19.81 -32.37 -2.76
N GLY A 257 20.06 -32.44 -4.07
CA GLY A 257 19.08 -32.97 -5.02
C GLY A 257 18.72 -34.46 -4.78
N LYS A 258 19.56 -35.20 -4.06
CA LYS A 258 19.31 -36.61 -3.68
C LYS A 258 18.28 -36.73 -2.56
N VAL A 259 18.11 -35.69 -1.72
CA VAL A 259 17.17 -35.67 -0.60
C VAL A 259 15.85 -34.99 -1.02
N GLY A 260 15.95 -33.97 -1.84
CA GLY A 260 14.81 -33.18 -2.34
C GLY A 260 15.05 -31.68 -2.25
N LEU A 261 14.51 -30.95 -3.21
CA LEU A 261 14.53 -29.50 -3.21
C LEU A 261 13.65 -28.96 -2.07
N GLY A 262 14.18 -28.07 -1.27
CA GLY A 262 13.45 -27.48 -0.13
C GLY A 262 13.63 -28.20 1.21
N LEU A 263 14.31 -29.37 1.25
CA LEU A 263 14.64 -30.09 2.48
C LEU A 263 16.07 -29.77 2.93
N PRO A 264 16.27 -28.94 3.98
CA PRO A 264 17.60 -28.61 4.45
C PRO A 264 18.22 -29.76 5.24
N LEU A 265 19.44 -30.10 4.90
CA LEU A 265 20.30 -30.98 5.70
C LEU A 265 21.05 -30.12 6.72
N TRP A 266 20.75 -30.31 7.99
CA TRP A 266 21.41 -29.60 9.08
C TRP A 266 22.86 -30.13 9.24
N LEU A 267 23.83 -29.24 9.19
CA LEU A 267 25.22 -29.53 9.43
C LEU A 267 25.55 -29.39 10.94
N PRO A 268 26.65 -29.89 11.45
CA PRO A 268 26.92 -29.93 12.90
C PRO A 268 26.73 -28.59 13.61
N LYS A 269 27.21 -27.48 13.04
CA LYS A 269 27.00 -26.14 13.60
C LYS A 269 25.51 -25.71 13.61
N GLY A 270 24.78 -26.14 12.60
CA GLY A 270 23.34 -25.86 12.50
C GLY A 270 22.54 -26.65 13.52
N VAL A 271 22.88 -27.89 13.76
CA VAL A 271 22.27 -28.72 14.81
C VAL A 271 22.52 -28.09 16.19
N GLU A 272 23.75 -27.70 16.51
CA GLU A 272 24.07 -27.04 17.78
C GLU A 272 23.27 -25.75 17.98
N LEU A 273 23.15 -24.90 16.94
CA LEU A 273 22.32 -23.68 17.00
C LEU A 273 20.86 -24.03 17.26
N ARG A 274 20.30 -25.00 16.55
CA ARG A 274 18.93 -25.46 16.71
C ARG A 274 18.67 -25.98 18.12
N ASP A 275 19.53 -26.82 18.65
CA ASP A 275 19.38 -27.42 19.99
C ASP A 275 19.40 -26.34 21.08
N ARG A 276 20.25 -25.31 20.94
CA ARG A 276 20.27 -24.16 21.86
C ARG A 276 18.97 -23.37 21.82
N LEU A 277 18.43 -23.10 20.61
CA LEU A 277 17.15 -22.39 20.45
C LEU A 277 15.98 -23.21 21.01
N GLU A 278 15.91 -24.49 20.70
CA GLU A 278 14.87 -25.38 21.24
C GLU A 278 14.96 -25.49 22.77
N GLY A 279 16.18 -25.60 23.31
CA GLY A 279 16.41 -25.63 24.76
C GLY A 279 15.95 -24.34 25.46
N PHE A 280 16.23 -23.18 24.84
CA PHE A 280 15.75 -21.89 25.33
C PHE A 280 14.22 -21.82 25.31
N LEU A 281 13.59 -22.18 24.21
CA LEU A 281 12.12 -22.15 24.07
C LEU A 281 11.44 -23.08 25.10
N LYS A 282 11.94 -24.32 25.26
CA LYS A 282 11.42 -25.26 26.26
C LYS A 282 11.51 -24.71 27.68
N LYS A 283 12.63 -24.07 28.03
CA LYS A 283 12.79 -23.42 29.34
C LYS A 283 11.83 -22.25 29.53
N ALA A 284 11.68 -21.38 28.53
CA ALA A 284 10.80 -20.22 28.57
C ALA A 284 9.33 -20.65 28.70
N GLN A 285 8.89 -21.63 27.91
CA GLN A 285 7.53 -22.18 27.97
C GLN A 285 7.23 -22.83 29.33
N LYS A 286 8.17 -23.63 29.88
CA LYS A 286 8.01 -24.23 31.21
C LYS A 286 7.89 -23.14 32.29
N LYS A 287 8.71 -22.08 32.20
CA LYS A 287 8.64 -20.94 33.14
C LYS A 287 7.29 -20.21 33.06
N ALA A 288 6.70 -20.14 31.88
CA ALA A 288 5.38 -19.54 31.66
C ALA A 288 4.20 -20.47 32.02
N GLY A 289 4.46 -21.67 32.59
CA GLY A 289 3.43 -22.59 33.04
C GLY A 289 2.91 -23.54 31.95
N TYR A 290 3.47 -23.57 30.76
CA TYR A 290 3.06 -24.50 29.71
C TYR A 290 3.57 -25.91 29.99
N GLN A 291 2.72 -26.89 29.72
CA GLN A 291 3.06 -28.31 29.79
C GLN A 291 3.41 -28.88 28.43
N MET A 292 4.45 -29.68 28.36
CA MET A 292 4.88 -30.32 27.11
C MET A 292 4.09 -31.59 26.87
N VAL A 293 3.58 -31.72 25.66
CA VAL A 293 2.90 -32.93 25.20
C VAL A 293 3.54 -33.41 23.89
N ILE A 294 3.53 -34.72 23.70
CA ILE A 294 3.94 -35.32 22.42
C ILE A 294 2.69 -35.96 21.82
N THR A 295 2.24 -35.42 20.71
CA THR A 295 1.08 -35.97 20.01
C THR A 295 1.55 -36.93 18.91
N PRO A 296 0.83 -38.03 18.66
CA PRO A 296 1.11 -38.89 17.53
C PRO A 296 0.85 -38.10 16.23
N VAL A 297 1.78 -38.20 15.28
CA VAL A 297 1.64 -37.57 13.97
C VAL A 297 1.02 -38.60 13.01
N SER A 298 -0.15 -38.28 12.47
CA SER A 298 -0.78 -39.06 11.42
C SER A 298 -0.48 -38.44 10.06
N TYR A 299 0.19 -39.18 9.19
CA TYR A 299 0.51 -38.77 7.82
C TYR A 299 -0.51 -39.28 6.80
N THR A 300 -1.79 -39.37 7.15
CA THR A 300 -2.83 -39.93 6.28
C THR A 300 -2.93 -39.22 4.93
N HIS A 301 -2.55 -37.94 4.86
CA HIS A 301 -2.55 -37.11 3.64
C HIS A 301 -1.21 -37.14 2.88
N LEU A 302 -0.17 -37.73 3.46
CA LEU A 302 1.18 -37.84 2.88
C LEU A 302 1.55 -39.27 2.49
N THR A 303 0.64 -40.20 2.57
CA THR A 303 0.88 -41.56 2.05
C THR A 303 0.97 -41.49 0.54
N LEU A 304 2.20 -41.57 0.03
CA LEU A 304 2.39 -41.94 -1.37
C LEU A 304 1.60 -43.22 -1.65
N PRO A 305 0.86 -43.28 -2.77
CA PRO A 305 0.20 -44.51 -3.16
C PRO A 305 1.30 -45.56 -3.39
N THR A 306 1.58 -46.35 -2.36
CA THR A 306 2.43 -47.53 -2.50
C THR A 306 1.63 -48.53 -3.31
N LYS A 307 1.88 -48.60 -4.61
CA LYS A 307 1.50 -49.79 -5.35
C LYS A 307 2.19 -50.97 -4.69
N ARG A 308 1.43 -51.80 -4.01
CA ARG A 308 1.89 -53.15 -3.70
C ARG A 308 2.18 -53.80 -5.05
N ILE A 309 3.44 -53.98 -5.35
CA ILE A 309 3.88 -54.91 -6.37
C ILE A 309 3.85 -56.29 -5.67
N VAL A 310 2.83 -57.06 -5.97
CA VAL A 310 2.81 -58.49 -5.71
C VAL A 310 3.50 -59.18 -6.82
#